data_2c80d77ff6223c5ecd9afab5e72ce4f6
#
_entry.id   2c80d77ff6223c5ecd9afab5e72ce4f6
#
_cell.length_a   1.000
_cell.length_b   1.000
_cell.length_c   1.000
_cell.angle_alpha   90.00
_cell.angle_beta   90.00
_cell.angle_gamma   90.00
#
_symmetry.space_group_name_H-M   'P 1'
#
loop_
_entity.id
_entity.type
_entity.pdbx_description
1 polymer ?
#
loop_
_entity_poly.entity_id
_entity_poly.type
_entity_poly.pdbx_seq_one_letter_code
_entity_poly.pdbx_strand_id
1 'polypeptide(L)'
;FQSKVLLEQDLDFITKGLSIRGSVSFDANSNQYVNRTMSPATFTATGRDADGNLIFKSLESGSALSNPSSGSSGGNKKIYIEASLNYKRNFSDKHDVTGLLLYNQKETQKQNVGGLNLLPYRKQSVVGRGSYTYDNRYTIEGSFGMTGSENFAPGHRWGIFPAVGGAWYVSHEKFFEPVQKVISTLKLRA
;
A
#
# COMPACT_ATOMS: atom_id res chain seq x y z
N PHE A 1 -10.89 -1.16 -11.39
CA PHE A 1 -11.33 -2.46 -10.88
C PHE A 1 -10.46 -2.84 -9.69
N GLN A 2 -11.08 -3.22 -8.58
CA GLN A 2 -10.41 -3.70 -7.37
C GLN A 2 -11.12 -4.96 -6.90
N SER A 3 -10.34 -5.97 -6.53
CA SER A 3 -10.85 -7.20 -5.94
C SER A 3 -9.91 -7.67 -4.83
N LYS A 4 -10.50 -8.25 -3.78
CA LYS A 4 -9.76 -8.90 -2.69
C LYS A 4 -10.52 -10.14 -2.25
N VAL A 5 -9.77 -11.23 -2.12
CA VAL A 5 -10.23 -12.46 -1.46
C VAL A 5 -9.46 -12.59 -0.17
N LEU A 6 -10.16 -12.91 0.91
CA LEU A 6 -9.61 -13.14 2.23
C LEU A 6 -10.13 -14.47 2.74
N LEU A 7 -9.21 -15.28 3.26
CA LEU A 7 -9.49 -16.55 3.93
C LEU A 7 -8.88 -16.49 5.32
N GLU A 8 -9.67 -16.85 6.32
CA GLU A 8 -9.24 -17.00 7.70
C GLU A 8 -9.69 -18.35 8.22
N GLN A 9 -8.80 -19.02 8.92
CA GLN A 9 -9.07 -20.33 9.51
C GLN A 9 -8.43 -20.41 10.89
N ASP A 10 -9.23 -20.73 11.89
CA ASP A 10 -8.73 -21.10 13.21
C ASP A 10 -8.18 -22.52 13.17
N LEU A 11 -7.00 -22.69 13.75
CA LEU A 11 -6.27 -23.95 13.81
C LEU A 11 -6.20 -24.48 15.24
N ASP A 12 -7.24 -24.23 16.03
CA ASP A 12 -7.34 -24.68 17.43
C ASP A 12 -7.25 -26.20 17.59
N PHE A 13 -7.56 -26.95 16.52
CA PHE A 13 -7.40 -28.41 16.46
C PHE A 13 -5.92 -28.85 16.45
N ILE A 14 -4.97 -27.98 16.06
CA ILE A 14 -3.53 -28.21 16.15
C ILE A 14 -3.02 -27.70 17.50
N THR A 15 -3.31 -26.45 17.81
CA THR A 15 -3.01 -25.83 19.10
C THR A 15 -3.91 -24.62 19.34
N LYS A 16 -4.42 -24.50 20.57
CA LYS A 16 -5.33 -23.42 20.95
C LYS A 16 -4.68 -22.05 20.74
N GLY A 17 -5.41 -21.17 20.06
CA GLY A 17 -5.00 -19.80 19.78
C GLY A 17 -4.13 -19.64 18.55
N LEU A 18 -4.00 -20.67 17.71
CA LEU A 18 -3.36 -20.61 16.41
C LEU A 18 -4.40 -20.29 15.33
N SER A 19 -4.09 -19.36 14.43
CA SER A 19 -4.89 -19.07 13.26
C SER A 19 -4.02 -18.76 12.04
N ILE A 20 -4.55 -19.08 10.87
CA ILE A 20 -3.94 -18.72 9.59
C ILE A 20 -4.88 -17.78 8.83
N ARG A 21 -4.27 -16.80 8.17
CA ARG A 21 -4.98 -15.85 7.31
C ARG A 21 -4.25 -15.73 5.98
N GLY A 22 -4.99 -15.83 4.90
CA GLY A 22 -4.49 -15.62 3.54
C GLY A 22 -5.29 -14.57 2.82
N SER A 23 -4.65 -13.70 2.06
CA SER A 23 -5.34 -12.75 1.20
C SER A 23 -4.65 -12.58 -0.14
N VAL A 24 -5.47 -12.42 -1.18
CA VAL A 24 -5.02 -12.06 -2.53
C VAL A 24 -5.82 -10.85 -2.96
N SER A 25 -5.15 -9.81 -3.42
CA SER A 25 -5.81 -8.65 -4.03
C SER A 25 -5.25 -8.36 -5.42
N PHE A 26 -6.16 -7.94 -6.28
CA PHE A 26 -5.88 -7.50 -7.62
C PHE A 26 -6.50 -6.14 -7.86
N ASP A 27 -5.68 -5.15 -8.20
CA ASP A 27 -6.11 -3.81 -8.54
C ASP A 27 -5.64 -3.48 -9.96
N ALA A 28 -6.53 -2.96 -10.77
CA ALA A 28 -6.21 -2.48 -12.10
C ALA A 28 -6.97 -1.20 -12.40
N ASN A 29 -6.28 -0.21 -12.92
CA ASN A 29 -6.87 0.97 -13.53
C ASN A 29 -6.30 1.17 -14.93
N SER A 30 -7.13 1.74 -15.80
CA SER A 30 -6.76 2.11 -17.16
C SER A 30 -7.45 3.41 -17.49
N ASN A 31 -6.69 4.35 -18.04
CA ASN A 31 -7.19 5.64 -18.47
C ASN A 31 -7.21 5.65 -20.01
N GLN A 32 -8.38 5.94 -20.57
CA GLN A 32 -8.59 6.07 -22.00
C GLN A 32 -9.07 7.49 -22.30
N TYR A 33 -8.75 7.98 -23.47
CA TYR A 33 -9.22 9.25 -23.97
C TYR A 33 -9.70 9.13 -25.42
N VAL A 34 -10.61 10.00 -25.78
CA VAL A 34 -11.07 10.18 -27.15
C VAL A 34 -10.86 11.64 -27.52
N ASN A 35 -10.13 11.86 -28.59
CA ASN A 35 -9.83 13.20 -29.11
C ASN A 35 -10.49 13.42 -30.44
N ARG A 36 -10.96 14.63 -30.64
CA ARG A 36 -11.33 15.20 -31.95
C ARG A 36 -10.70 16.58 -32.06
N THR A 37 -10.11 16.88 -33.19
CA THR A 37 -9.44 18.13 -33.45
C THR A 37 -10.11 18.88 -34.60
N MET A 38 -10.12 20.20 -34.52
CA MET A 38 -10.59 21.10 -35.56
C MET A 38 -9.67 22.32 -35.57
N SER A 39 -9.27 22.76 -36.72
CA SER A 39 -8.60 24.06 -36.87
C SER A 39 -9.63 25.10 -37.30
N PRO A 40 -9.81 26.20 -36.56
CA PRO A 40 -10.72 27.26 -36.97
C PRO A 40 -10.18 27.98 -38.22
N ALA A 41 -11.05 28.44 -39.07
CA ALA A 41 -10.68 29.36 -40.14
C ALA A 41 -10.28 30.73 -39.52
N THR A 42 -9.18 31.32 -39.99
CA THR A 42 -8.72 32.63 -39.53
C THR A 42 -8.82 33.64 -40.64
N PHE A 43 -9.24 34.83 -40.28
CA PHE A 43 -9.45 35.97 -41.21
C PHE A 43 -8.74 37.21 -40.69
N THR A 44 -8.28 38.04 -41.62
CA THR A 44 -7.78 39.40 -41.30
C THR A 44 -8.67 40.44 -42.00
N ALA A 45 -8.93 41.56 -41.33
CA ALA A 45 -9.60 42.68 -41.93
C ALA A 45 -8.62 43.45 -42.84
N THR A 46 -8.99 43.62 -44.11
CA THR A 46 -8.16 44.31 -45.12
C THR A 46 -8.62 45.71 -45.46
N GLY A 47 -9.84 46.08 -45.03
CA GLY A 47 -10.42 47.40 -45.28
C GLY A 47 -11.88 47.50 -44.90
N ARG A 48 -12.56 48.55 -45.36
CA ARG A 48 -13.97 48.75 -45.23
C ARG A 48 -14.59 48.93 -46.60
N ASP A 49 -15.83 48.47 -46.78
CA ASP A 49 -16.61 48.73 -47.98
C ASP A 49 -17.23 50.14 -47.96
N ALA A 50 -17.97 50.50 -49.01
CA ALA A 50 -18.63 51.80 -49.15
C ALA A 50 -19.69 52.08 -48.07
N ASP A 51 -20.24 51.01 -47.47
CA ASP A 51 -21.25 51.05 -46.41
C ASP A 51 -20.63 51.00 -45.01
N GLY A 52 -19.24 50.96 -44.91
CA GLY A 52 -18.48 50.95 -43.65
C GLY A 52 -18.27 49.57 -43.02
N ASN A 53 -18.72 48.47 -43.61
CA ASN A 53 -18.49 47.11 -43.11
C ASN A 53 -17.05 46.65 -43.35
N LEU A 54 -16.54 45.81 -42.46
CA LEU A 54 -15.18 45.24 -42.60
C LEU A 54 -15.11 44.22 -43.74
N ILE A 55 -14.09 44.35 -44.58
CA ILE A 55 -13.75 43.39 -45.61
C ILE A 55 -12.72 42.43 -45.00
N PHE A 56 -13.03 41.13 -45.02
CA PHE A 56 -12.14 40.07 -44.48
C PHE A 56 -11.44 39.30 -45.61
N LYS A 57 -10.19 39.03 -45.40
CA LYS A 57 -9.43 38.08 -46.23
C LYS A 57 -9.13 36.85 -45.38
N SER A 58 -9.39 35.65 -45.90
CA SER A 58 -9.01 34.40 -45.24
C SER A 58 -7.48 34.29 -45.23
N LEU A 59 -6.91 34.03 -44.04
CA LEU A 59 -5.51 33.69 -43.84
C LEU A 59 -5.35 32.16 -43.89
N GLU A 60 -6.21 31.43 -43.22
CA GLU A 60 -6.20 29.99 -43.20
C GLU A 60 -7.61 29.42 -43.37
N SER A 61 -7.72 28.39 -44.18
CA SER A 61 -8.95 27.64 -44.30
C SER A 61 -9.10 26.72 -43.11
N GLY A 62 -10.09 26.86 -42.31
CA GLY A 62 -10.36 25.92 -41.22
C GLY A 62 -10.51 24.47 -41.71
N SER A 63 -10.33 23.52 -40.86
CA SER A 63 -10.62 22.10 -41.11
C SER A 63 -11.93 21.70 -40.47
N ALA A 64 -12.61 20.72 -41.05
CA ALA A 64 -13.74 20.06 -40.40
C ALA A 64 -13.28 19.34 -39.13
N LEU A 65 -14.21 19.10 -38.23
CA LEU A 65 -13.95 18.30 -37.04
C LEU A 65 -13.47 16.90 -37.45
N SER A 66 -12.30 16.47 -36.94
CA SER A 66 -11.69 15.18 -37.28
C SER A 66 -12.55 14.00 -36.83
N ASN A 67 -12.35 12.85 -37.43
CA ASN A 67 -12.92 11.61 -36.90
C ASN A 67 -12.39 11.38 -35.47
N PRO A 68 -13.20 10.76 -34.58
CA PRO A 68 -12.74 10.41 -33.26
C PRO A 68 -11.49 9.54 -33.32
N SER A 69 -10.46 9.90 -32.56
CA SER A 69 -9.28 9.06 -32.30
C SER A 69 -9.24 8.72 -30.81
N SER A 70 -8.98 7.47 -30.48
CA SER A 70 -8.87 7.01 -29.11
C SER A 70 -7.45 6.57 -28.78
N GLY A 71 -7.07 6.75 -27.53
CA GLY A 71 -5.78 6.29 -27.05
C GLY A 71 -5.86 5.96 -25.55
N SER A 72 -4.78 5.41 -25.01
CA SER A 72 -4.62 5.17 -23.59
C SER A 72 -3.57 6.13 -23.04
N SER A 73 -3.90 6.84 -21.96
CA SER A 73 -2.95 7.70 -21.24
C SER A 73 -2.19 6.97 -20.14
N GLY A 74 -2.38 5.67 -20.05
CA GLY A 74 -1.70 4.81 -19.08
C GLY A 74 -2.67 4.09 -18.14
N GLY A 75 -2.08 3.44 -17.16
CA GLY A 75 -2.77 2.65 -16.16
C GLY A 75 -1.77 1.97 -15.25
N ASN A 76 -2.26 1.27 -14.27
CA ASN A 76 -1.44 0.36 -13.48
C ASN A 76 -2.19 -0.92 -13.14
N LYS A 77 -1.40 -1.96 -12.91
CA LYS A 77 -1.84 -3.26 -12.42
C LYS A 77 -1.05 -3.57 -11.17
N LYS A 78 -1.73 -4.00 -10.12
CA LYS A 78 -1.12 -4.37 -8.86
C LYS A 78 -1.68 -5.70 -8.39
N ILE A 79 -0.78 -6.60 -8.03
CA ILE A 79 -1.11 -7.88 -7.41
C ILE A 79 -0.47 -7.87 -6.03
N TYR A 80 -1.23 -8.25 -5.02
CA TYR A 80 -0.76 -8.40 -3.66
C TYR A 80 -1.22 -9.74 -3.10
N ILE A 81 -0.28 -10.48 -2.55
CA ILE A 81 -0.50 -11.77 -1.89
C ILE A 81 0.05 -11.64 -0.47
N GLU A 82 -0.70 -12.11 0.49
CA GLU A 82 -0.30 -12.14 1.90
C GLU A 82 -0.75 -13.45 2.54
N ALA A 83 0.11 -14.01 3.37
CA ALA A 83 -0.22 -15.11 4.25
C ALA A 83 0.36 -14.80 5.63
N SER A 84 -0.41 -15.02 6.68
CA SER A 84 0.04 -14.85 8.06
C SER A 84 -0.42 -16.01 8.94
N LEU A 85 0.47 -16.40 9.84
CA LEU A 85 0.22 -17.32 10.92
C LEU A 85 0.24 -16.52 12.22
N ASN A 86 -0.85 -16.57 12.96
CA ASN A 86 -1.00 -15.85 14.21
C ASN A 86 -1.16 -16.83 15.34
N TYR A 87 -0.50 -16.57 16.45
CA TYR A 87 -0.62 -17.35 17.68
C TYR A 87 -0.89 -16.40 18.84
N LYS A 88 -1.89 -16.70 19.64
CA LYS A 88 -2.19 -15.96 20.86
C LYS A 88 -2.73 -16.91 21.91
N ARG A 89 -2.01 -17.02 23.02
CA ARG A 89 -2.42 -17.88 24.10
C ARG A 89 -2.01 -17.31 25.45
N ASN A 90 -2.93 -17.42 26.42
CA ASN A 90 -2.66 -17.20 27.83
C ASN A 90 -2.49 -18.56 28.52
N PHE A 91 -1.45 -18.72 29.32
CA PHE A 91 -1.17 -19.89 30.13
C PHE A 91 -1.26 -19.49 31.60
N SER A 92 -2.06 -20.23 32.36
CA SER A 92 -2.20 -20.04 33.82
C SER A 92 -2.52 -18.61 34.25
N ASP A 93 -3.25 -17.85 33.41
CA ASP A 93 -3.68 -16.46 33.62
C ASP A 93 -2.53 -15.44 33.87
N LYS A 94 -1.28 -15.88 33.78
CA LYS A 94 -0.10 -15.06 34.02
C LYS A 94 0.87 -14.95 32.85
N HIS A 95 0.77 -15.84 31.90
CA HIS A 95 1.74 -15.93 30.80
C HIS A 95 1.04 -15.70 29.46
N ASP A 96 1.08 -14.48 28.96
CA ASP A 96 0.55 -14.16 27.65
C ASP A 96 1.64 -14.30 26.58
N VAL A 97 1.42 -15.18 25.64
CA VAL A 97 2.33 -15.39 24.49
C VAL A 97 1.60 -14.99 23.23
N THR A 98 2.23 -14.15 22.42
CA THR A 98 1.75 -13.84 21.07
C THR A 98 2.85 -14.07 20.05
N GLY A 99 2.48 -14.54 18.89
CA GLY A 99 3.38 -14.75 17.77
C GLY A 99 2.72 -14.37 16.45
N LEU A 100 3.49 -13.84 15.54
CA LEU A 100 3.09 -13.53 14.17
C LEU A 100 4.22 -13.94 13.24
N LEU A 101 3.89 -14.70 12.20
CA LEU A 101 4.73 -14.89 11.03
C LEU A 101 3.92 -14.47 9.82
N LEU A 102 4.43 -13.52 9.06
CA LEU A 102 3.76 -12.95 7.89
C LEU A 102 4.67 -13.01 6.69
N TYR A 103 4.13 -13.47 5.58
CA TYR A 103 4.74 -13.36 4.26
C TYR A 103 3.87 -12.49 3.37
N ASN A 104 4.46 -11.59 2.63
CA ASN A 104 3.76 -10.87 1.57
C ASN A 104 4.60 -10.72 0.30
N GLN A 105 3.89 -10.65 -0.82
CA GLN A 105 4.44 -10.36 -2.13
C GLN A 105 3.60 -9.31 -2.81
N LYS A 106 4.25 -8.33 -3.41
CA LYS A 106 3.63 -7.26 -4.17
C LYS A 106 4.28 -7.14 -5.54
N GLU A 107 3.46 -7.15 -6.57
CA GLU A 107 3.85 -6.79 -7.93
C GLU A 107 3.09 -5.54 -8.37
N THR A 108 3.79 -4.59 -8.97
CA THR A 108 3.18 -3.39 -9.56
C THR A 108 3.73 -3.21 -10.96
N GLN A 109 2.86 -3.15 -11.95
CA GLN A 109 3.20 -2.91 -13.34
C GLN A 109 2.49 -1.65 -13.82
N LYS A 110 3.24 -0.72 -14.42
CA LYS A 110 2.72 0.48 -15.07
C LYS A 110 2.51 0.22 -16.55
N GLN A 111 1.47 0.82 -17.11
CA GLN A 111 1.19 0.76 -18.55
C GLN A 111 1.50 2.09 -19.20
N ASN A 112 1.82 2.05 -20.49
CA ASN A 112 2.08 3.24 -21.32
C ASN A 112 3.20 4.14 -20.76
N VAL A 113 4.26 3.50 -20.26
CA VAL A 113 5.51 4.14 -19.81
C VAL A 113 6.68 3.60 -20.63
N GLY A 114 7.79 4.33 -20.68
CA GLY A 114 8.96 3.94 -21.47
C GLY A 114 10.07 3.30 -20.65
N GLY A 115 10.98 2.59 -21.35
CA GLY A 115 12.20 2.07 -20.78
C GLY A 115 12.01 1.06 -19.66
N LEU A 116 12.85 1.12 -18.64
CA LEU A 116 12.83 0.19 -17.50
C LEU A 116 11.54 0.27 -16.67
N ASN A 117 10.75 1.36 -16.79
CA ASN A 117 9.50 1.50 -16.10
C ASN A 117 8.38 0.56 -16.61
N LEU A 118 8.57 -0.09 -17.78
CA LEU A 118 7.70 -1.14 -18.29
C LEU A 118 7.84 -2.45 -17.52
N LEU A 119 8.98 -2.66 -16.89
CA LEU A 119 9.21 -3.87 -16.10
C LEU A 119 8.36 -3.83 -14.83
N PRO A 120 7.76 -4.98 -14.44
CA PRO A 120 7.03 -5.07 -13.19
C PRO A 120 7.99 -4.85 -12.02
N TYR A 121 7.54 -4.09 -11.05
CA TYR A 121 8.24 -3.87 -9.80
C TYR A 121 7.77 -4.87 -8.75
N ARG A 122 8.68 -5.73 -8.28
CA ARG A 122 8.37 -6.79 -7.33
C ARG A 122 9.07 -6.60 -6.00
N LYS A 123 8.31 -6.81 -4.94
CA LYS A 123 8.79 -6.86 -3.55
C LYS A 123 8.24 -8.08 -2.86
N GLN A 124 9.07 -8.65 -1.98
CA GLN A 124 8.69 -9.73 -1.07
C GLN A 124 9.12 -9.36 0.33
N SER A 125 8.35 -9.77 1.33
CA SER A 125 8.75 -9.56 2.72
C SER A 125 8.31 -10.73 3.57
N VAL A 126 9.16 -11.05 4.55
CA VAL A 126 8.85 -11.95 5.65
C VAL A 126 8.98 -11.15 6.94
N VAL A 127 7.99 -11.22 7.79
CA VAL A 127 7.97 -10.55 9.09
C VAL A 127 7.69 -11.57 10.17
N GLY A 128 8.54 -11.63 11.17
CA GLY A 128 8.31 -12.42 12.37
C GLY A 128 8.26 -11.50 13.59
N ARG A 129 7.33 -11.76 14.49
CA ARG A 129 7.18 -11.04 15.76
C ARG A 129 6.75 -12.03 16.84
N GLY A 130 7.39 -11.96 17.99
CA GLY A 130 6.99 -12.71 19.17
C GLY A 130 6.99 -11.80 20.38
N SER A 131 5.97 -11.90 21.22
CA SER A 131 5.96 -11.22 22.50
C SER A 131 5.53 -12.15 23.62
N TYR A 132 6.11 -11.93 24.78
CA TYR A 132 5.77 -12.61 26.01
C TYR A 132 5.52 -11.58 27.09
N THR A 133 4.36 -11.68 27.75
CA THR A 133 3.99 -10.83 28.87
C THR A 133 3.76 -11.69 30.10
N TYR A 134 4.44 -11.36 31.20
CA TYR A 134 4.29 -12.00 32.49
C TYR A 134 3.43 -11.15 33.43
N ASP A 135 2.37 -11.76 33.96
CA ASP A 135 1.47 -11.23 34.96
C ASP A 135 0.92 -9.82 34.62
N ASN A 136 0.76 -9.54 33.32
CA ASN A 136 0.39 -8.21 32.81
C ASN A 136 1.30 -7.05 33.27
N ARG A 137 2.53 -7.37 33.70
CA ARG A 137 3.51 -6.40 34.22
C ARG A 137 4.71 -6.24 33.34
N TYR A 138 5.33 -7.34 32.95
CA TYR A 138 6.59 -7.36 32.21
C TYR A 138 6.36 -7.92 30.81
N THR A 139 6.71 -7.15 29.81
CA THR A 139 6.61 -7.59 28.41
C THR A 139 7.99 -7.54 27.75
N ILE A 140 8.36 -8.60 27.08
CA ILE A 140 9.49 -8.63 26.15
C ILE A 140 8.95 -8.94 24.77
N GLU A 141 9.49 -8.26 23.76
CA GLU A 141 9.11 -8.43 22.37
C GLU A 141 10.36 -8.53 21.50
N GLY A 142 10.37 -9.48 20.57
CA GLY A 142 11.35 -9.56 19.51
C GLY A 142 10.65 -9.57 18.17
N SER A 143 11.20 -8.88 17.19
CA SER A 143 10.73 -8.90 15.83
C SER A 143 11.86 -8.88 14.82
N PHE A 144 11.61 -9.42 13.64
CA PHE A 144 12.47 -9.26 12.50
C PHE A 144 11.63 -9.00 11.24
N GLY A 145 12.14 -8.18 10.36
CA GLY A 145 11.64 -7.99 9.01
C GLY A 145 12.73 -8.34 8.01
N MET A 146 12.41 -9.15 7.02
CA MET A 146 13.27 -9.41 5.88
C MET A 146 12.55 -8.98 4.61
N THR A 147 13.12 -8.04 3.87
CA THR A 147 12.49 -7.50 2.65
C THR A 147 13.43 -7.64 1.47
N GLY A 148 12.91 -8.17 0.39
CA GLY A 148 13.60 -8.30 -0.90
C GLY A 148 12.93 -7.48 -1.99
N SER A 149 13.75 -6.88 -2.87
CA SER A 149 13.28 -6.08 -4.01
C SER A 149 14.13 -6.38 -5.24
N GLU A 150 13.46 -6.51 -6.40
CA GLU A 150 14.12 -6.70 -7.70
C GLU A 150 14.85 -5.43 -8.20
N ASN A 151 14.66 -4.28 -7.56
CA ASN A 151 15.39 -3.06 -7.92
C ASN A 151 16.87 -3.11 -7.57
N PHE A 152 17.28 -4.08 -6.75
CA PHE A 152 18.66 -4.27 -6.38
C PHE A 152 19.32 -5.40 -7.18
N ALA A 153 20.63 -5.30 -7.37
CA ALA A 153 21.42 -6.31 -8.06
C ALA A 153 21.30 -7.69 -7.41
N PRO A 154 21.42 -8.79 -8.15
CA PRO A 154 21.52 -10.13 -7.59
C PRO A 154 22.57 -10.18 -6.47
N GLY A 155 22.27 -10.86 -5.37
CA GLY A 155 23.11 -10.90 -4.17
C GLY A 155 22.91 -9.77 -3.16
N HIS A 156 22.30 -8.63 -3.55
CA HIS A 156 22.04 -7.48 -2.67
C HIS A 156 20.54 -7.15 -2.56
N ARG A 157 19.67 -8.08 -2.92
CA ARG A 157 18.22 -7.86 -2.99
C ARG A 157 17.52 -7.88 -1.64
N TRP A 158 18.15 -8.45 -0.61
CA TRP A 158 17.53 -8.70 0.67
C TRP A 158 18.15 -7.85 1.79
N GLY A 159 17.30 -7.21 2.57
CA GLY A 159 17.67 -6.56 3.82
C GLY A 159 16.98 -7.22 5.01
N ILE A 160 17.67 -7.32 6.14
CA ILE A 160 17.17 -7.91 7.39
C ILE A 160 17.19 -6.82 8.46
N PHE A 161 16.09 -6.69 9.18
CA PHE A 161 15.84 -5.63 10.16
C PHE A 161 15.33 -6.25 11.47
N PRO A 162 16.22 -6.65 12.40
CA PRO A 162 15.81 -7.12 13.71
C PRO A 162 15.46 -5.95 14.64
N ALA A 163 14.54 -6.18 15.56
CA ALA A 163 14.23 -5.26 16.63
C ALA A 163 13.86 -6.03 17.92
N VAL A 164 14.23 -5.50 19.06
CA VAL A 164 13.89 -6.03 20.39
C VAL A 164 13.37 -4.87 21.23
N GLY A 165 12.37 -5.13 22.04
CA GLY A 165 11.79 -4.14 22.94
C GLY A 165 11.33 -4.76 24.24
N GLY A 166 11.20 -3.94 25.26
CA GLY A 166 10.68 -4.32 26.56
C GLY A 166 9.71 -3.29 27.11
N ALA A 167 8.79 -3.75 27.96
CA ALA A 167 7.87 -2.85 28.63
C ALA A 167 7.60 -3.31 30.06
N TRP A 168 7.48 -2.34 30.98
CA TRP A 168 7.12 -2.58 32.37
C TRP A 168 5.91 -1.72 32.73
N TYR A 169 4.83 -2.37 33.14
CA TYR A 169 3.65 -1.71 33.69
C TYR A 169 3.83 -1.47 35.18
N VAL A 170 4.45 -0.36 35.54
CA VAL A 170 4.71 0.04 36.93
C VAL A 170 3.40 0.16 37.72
N SER A 171 2.33 0.63 37.07
CA SER A 171 1.01 0.76 37.70
C SER A 171 0.37 -0.57 38.13
N HIS A 172 0.88 -1.72 37.65
CA HIS A 172 0.40 -3.03 38.08
C HIS A 172 1.18 -3.62 39.25
N GLU A 173 2.16 -2.87 39.77
CA GLU A 173 2.92 -3.28 40.95
C GLU A 173 2.20 -2.92 42.26
N LYS A 174 2.31 -3.77 43.28
CA LYS A 174 1.69 -3.56 44.58
C LYS A 174 2.11 -2.23 45.25
N PHE A 175 3.37 -1.83 45.08
CA PHE A 175 3.86 -0.57 45.64
C PHE A 175 3.22 0.68 45.00
N PHE A 176 2.60 0.53 43.82
CA PHE A 176 1.98 1.64 43.10
C PHE A 176 0.51 1.87 43.50
N GLU A 177 -0.13 0.93 44.20
CA GLU A 177 -1.54 1.01 44.61
C GLU A 177 -1.94 2.36 45.26
N PRO A 178 -1.16 2.97 46.18
CA PRO A 178 -1.53 4.23 46.76
C PRO A 178 -1.61 5.40 45.77
N VAL A 179 -0.83 5.32 44.68
CA VAL A 179 -0.70 6.36 43.65
C VAL A 179 -1.73 6.20 42.54
N GLN A 180 -2.33 5.01 42.39
CA GLN A 180 -3.32 4.71 41.34
C GLN A 180 -4.54 5.63 41.34
N LYS A 181 -4.88 6.21 42.49
CA LYS A 181 -5.98 7.19 42.63
C LYS A 181 -5.72 8.48 41.84
N VAL A 182 -4.47 8.81 41.58
CA VAL A 182 -4.04 10.02 40.87
C VAL A 182 -3.52 9.69 39.48
N ILE A 183 -2.72 8.61 39.36
CA ILE A 183 -2.13 8.13 38.11
C ILE A 183 -2.66 6.73 37.86
N SER A 184 -3.64 6.60 36.97
CA SER A 184 -4.28 5.31 36.66
C SER A 184 -3.39 4.33 35.92
N THR A 185 -2.47 4.82 35.10
CA THR A 185 -1.57 3.96 34.30
C THR A 185 -0.19 4.59 34.15
N LEU A 186 0.85 3.84 34.53
CA LEU A 186 2.23 4.17 34.26
C LEU A 186 2.92 2.97 33.62
N LYS A 187 3.41 3.16 32.38
CA LYS A 187 4.13 2.16 31.60
C LYS A 187 5.46 2.71 31.12
N LEU A 188 6.53 2.00 31.42
CA LEU A 188 7.87 2.25 30.87
C LEU A 188 8.10 1.35 29.65
N ARG A 189 8.77 1.87 28.63
CA ARG A 189 9.14 1.13 27.41
C ARG A 189 10.58 1.47 27.00
N ALA A 190 11.27 0.47 26.49
CA ALA A 190 12.61 0.62 25.91
C ALA A 190 12.71 -0.23 24.62
#